data_8fddda6914036a46ebe7b0e4b28e3803
#
_entry.id   8fddda6914036a46ebe7b0e4b28e3803
#
_cell.length_a   1.000
_cell.length_b   1.000
_cell.length_c   1.000
_cell.angle_alpha   90.00
_cell.angle_beta   90.00
_cell.angle_gamma   90.00
#
_symmetry.space_group_name_H-M   'P 1'
#
loop_
_entity.id
_entity.type
_entity.pdbx_description
1 polymer ?
#
loop_
_entity_poly.entity_id
_entity_poly.type
_entity_poly.pdbx_seq_one_letter_code
_entity_poly.pdbx_strand_id
1 'polypeptide(L)'
;MSTGNPKALNQSLPDDLQSILNELDRTDEDARQLVSGLSEAQVNWRPSPTAWSVGQCLAHLGQMDSVLTSALRTAVRQANKNSLMPRKPIQPGWFGRWFVNQMEAPPRRKMKTPRQGIPEAHKSGEEILRAFIAAHDELRSLIHDARDLDLNRIRFRNPFIGLLRYSVGTALLVIGAHDRRHLWQARQVCIAMKR
;
A
#
# COMPACT_ATOMS: atom_id res chain seq x y z
N MET A 1 36.92 -22.06 13.58
CA MET A 1 36.38 -21.01 14.48
C MET A 1 35.96 -19.83 13.60
N SER A 2 34.71 -19.76 13.24
CA SER A 2 34.18 -18.68 12.36
C SER A 2 33.57 -17.61 13.26
N THR A 3 34.26 -16.48 13.37
CA THR A 3 33.78 -15.31 14.13
C THR A 3 32.72 -14.60 13.29
N GLY A 4 31.47 -14.89 13.56
CA GLY A 4 30.35 -14.14 13.05
C GLY A 4 30.44 -12.68 13.50
N ASN A 5 30.42 -11.76 12.56
CA ASN A 5 30.48 -10.32 12.78
C ASN A 5 29.21 -9.81 13.47
N PRO A 6 29.25 -9.31 14.73
CA PRO A 6 28.06 -8.88 15.47
C PRO A 6 27.55 -7.47 15.07
N LYS A 7 28.00 -6.89 13.94
CA LYS A 7 27.66 -5.52 13.51
C LYS A 7 26.31 -5.35 12.79
N ALA A 8 25.50 -6.42 12.63
CA ALA A 8 24.28 -6.39 11.80
C ALA A 8 22.98 -6.07 12.55
N LEU A 9 23.00 -5.92 13.89
CA LEU A 9 21.75 -5.95 14.69
C LEU A 9 21.21 -4.60 15.18
N ASN A 10 21.80 -3.46 14.79
CA ASN A 10 21.32 -2.16 15.29
C ASN A 10 21.49 -0.99 14.29
N GLN A 11 21.32 -1.22 13.00
CA GLN A 11 21.23 -0.11 12.07
C GLN A 11 19.77 0.32 11.91
N SER A 12 19.44 1.55 12.35
CA SER A 12 18.15 2.19 12.06
C SER A 12 17.86 2.15 10.55
N LEU A 13 16.60 2.01 10.20
CA LEU A 13 16.20 2.12 8.80
C LEU A 13 16.56 3.51 8.25
N PRO A 14 16.90 3.61 6.97
CA PRO A 14 17.03 4.90 6.29
C PRO A 14 15.76 5.76 6.41
N ASP A 15 15.92 7.08 6.54
CA ASP A 15 14.85 8.03 6.86
C ASP A 15 13.65 7.94 5.88
N ASP A 16 13.92 7.75 4.60
CA ASP A 16 12.86 7.63 3.59
C ASP A 16 12.05 6.34 3.74
N LEU A 17 12.68 5.22 4.12
CA LEU A 17 11.98 3.97 4.42
C LEU A 17 11.25 4.06 5.77
N GLN A 18 11.88 4.67 6.78
CA GLN A 18 11.24 4.92 8.07
C GLN A 18 9.99 5.80 7.91
N SER A 19 10.04 6.81 7.04
CA SER A 19 8.89 7.66 6.74
C SER A 19 7.72 6.87 6.13
N ILE A 20 8.02 5.90 5.26
CA ILE A 20 7.01 5.01 4.67
C ILE A 20 6.41 4.10 5.75
N LEU A 21 7.22 3.52 6.64
CA LEU A 21 6.72 2.70 7.74
C LEU A 21 5.80 3.51 8.68
N ASN A 22 6.21 4.72 9.04
CA ASN A 22 5.40 5.62 9.86
C ASN A 22 4.08 5.98 9.18
N GLU A 23 4.06 6.07 7.85
CA GLU A 23 2.84 6.30 7.08
C GLU A 23 1.92 5.06 7.11
N LEU A 24 2.45 3.86 6.95
CA LEU A 24 1.67 2.63 7.09
C LEU A 24 1.03 2.52 8.48
N ASP A 25 1.76 2.88 9.54
CA ASP A 25 1.24 2.86 10.91
C ASP A 25 0.07 3.84 11.10
N ARG A 26 0.18 5.06 10.54
CA ARG A 26 -0.93 6.04 10.55
C ARG A 26 -2.13 5.54 9.74
N THR A 27 -1.88 4.91 8.61
CA THR A 27 -2.91 4.37 7.73
C THR A 27 -3.67 3.22 8.40
N ASP A 28 -2.96 2.34 9.12
CA ASP A 28 -3.57 1.27 9.89
C ASP A 28 -4.44 1.83 11.04
N GLU A 29 -3.96 2.84 11.75
CA GLU A 29 -4.71 3.48 12.82
C GLU A 29 -5.96 4.20 12.27
N ASP A 30 -5.83 4.91 11.16
CA ASP A 30 -6.94 5.53 10.44
C ASP A 30 -8.00 4.49 10.02
N ALA A 31 -7.58 3.32 9.54
CA ALA A 31 -8.48 2.23 9.16
C ALA A 31 -9.21 1.64 10.38
N ARG A 32 -8.48 1.43 11.50
CA ARG A 32 -9.10 0.98 12.77
C ARG A 32 -10.15 1.97 13.25
N GLN A 33 -9.84 3.26 13.24
CA GLN A 33 -10.76 4.31 13.67
C GLN A 33 -12.00 4.40 12.77
N LEU A 34 -11.84 4.21 11.45
CA LEU A 34 -12.95 4.20 10.50
C LEU A 34 -13.95 3.09 10.75
N VAL A 35 -13.48 1.90 11.15
CA VAL A 35 -14.33 0.72 11.38
C VAL A 35 -14.85 0.68 12.81
N SER A 36 -14.12 1.28 13.76
CA SER A 36 -14.49 1.30 15.17
C SER A 36 -15.88 1.92 15.36
N GLY A 37 -16.75 1.19 16.05
CA GLY A 37 -18.12 1.64 16.36
C GLY A 37 -19.12 1.54 15.21
N LEU A 38 -18.72 1.04 14.03
CA LEU A 38 -19.65 0.71 12.93
C LEU A 38 -20.20 -0.71 13.10
N SER A 39 -21.51 -0.86 12.99
CA SER A 39 -22.13 -2.18 12.83
C SER A 39 -21.79 -2.79 11.47
N GLU A 40 -21.97 -4.11 11.31
CA GLU A 40 -21.76 -4.77 10.01
C GLU A 40 -22.62 -4.17 8.89
N ALA A 41 -23.86 -3.80 9.20
CA ALA A 41 -24.74 -3.11 8.26
C ALA A 41 -24.14 -1.77 7.81
N GLN A 42 -23.56 -1.00 8.73
CA GLN A 42 -22.92 0.28 8.43
C GLN A 42 -21.60 0.13 7.65
N VAL A 43 -20.77 -0.86 7.98
CA VAL A 43 -19.54 -1.18 7.22
C VAL A 43 -19.86 -1.52 5.76
N ASN A 44 -20.99 -2.20 5.53
CA ASN A 44 -21.43 -2.62 4.19
C ASN A 44 -22.39 -1.64 3.51
N TRP A 45 -22.81 -0.57 4.20
CA TRP A 45 -23.72 0.43 3.65
C TRP A 45 -23.08 1.21 2.51
N ARG A 46 -23.85 1.48 1.45
CA ARG A 46 -23.40 2.20 0.24
C ARG A 46 -24.27 3.43 0.02
N PRO A 47 -23.67 4.60 -0.23
CA PRO A 47 -24.44 5.83 -0.52
C PRO A 47 -25.29 5.73 -1.79
N SER A 48 -24.90 4.88 -2.73
CA SER A 48 -25.65 4.60 -3.97
C SER A 48 -25.27 3.21 -4.51
N PRO A 49 -26.05 2.62 -5.46
CA PRO A 49 -25.73 1.34 -6.07
C PRO A 49 -24.34 1.29 -6.75
N THR A 50 -23.80 2.43 -7.16
CA THR A 50 -22.51 2.54 -7.85
C THR A 50 -21.36 3.01 -6.94
N ALA A 51 -21.66 3.40 -5.70
CA ALA A 51 -20.66 3.80 -4.73
C ALA A 51 -20.15 2.60 -3.91
N TRP A 52 -18.96 2.68 -3.40
CA TRP A 52 -18.42 1.69 -2.49
C TRP A 52 -18.82 1.98 -1.04
N SER A 53 -18.89 0.92 -0.24
CA SER A 53 -19.01 1.00 1.21
C SER A 53 -17.64 1.24 1.85
N VAL A 54 -17.61 1.53 3.17
CA VAL A 54 -16.38 1.57 3.97
C VAL A 54 -15.63 0.25 3.86
N GLY A 55 -16.32 -0.87 4.05
CA GLY A 55 -15.73 -2.21 3.95
C GLY A 55 -15.15 -2.49 2.56
N GLN A 56 -15.84 -2.08 1.50
CA GLN A 56 -15.32 -2.24 0.13
C GLN A 56 -14.07 -1.41 -0.13
N CYS A 57 -13.94 -0.21 0.42
CA CYS A 57 -12.73 0.60 0.30
C CYS A 57 -11.53 -0.12 0.94
N LEU A 58 -11.67 -0.61 2.16
CA LEU A 58 -10.59 -1.32 2.88
C LEU A 58 -10.28 -2.68 2.28
N ALA A 59 -11.28 -3.45 1.87
CA ALA A 59 -11.07 -4.74 1.20
C ALA A 59 -10.32 -4.58 -0.12
N HIS A 60 -10.62 -3.51 -0.88
CA HIS A 60 -9.88 -3.14 -2.08
C HIS A 60 -8.41 -2.87 -1.78
N LEU A 61 -8.11 -2.05 -0.77
CA LEU A 61 -6.75 -1.74 -0.37
C LEU A 61 -5.98 -3.01 0.01
N GLY A 62 -6.48 -3.81 0.94
CA GLY A 62 -5.82 -5.05 1.35
C GLY A 62 -5.52 -6.00 0.19
N GLN A 63 -6.46 -6.15 -0.75
CA GLN A 63 -6.28 -6.98 -1.95
C GLN A 63 -5.22 -6.40 -2.90
N MET A 64 -5.27 -5.09 -3.18
CA MET A 64 -4.34 -4.44 -4.11
C MET A 64 -2.92 -4.43 -3.56
N ASP A 65 -2.76 -4.13 -2.26
CA ASP A 65 -1.46 -4.06 -1.59
C ASP A 65 -0.81 -5.45 -1.47
N SER A 66 -1.58 -6.48 -1.17
CA SER A 66 -1.08 -7.86 -1.12
C SER A 66 -0.55 -8.30 -2.50
N VAL A 67 -1.31 -8.09 -3.57
CA VAL A 67 -0.89 -8.45 -4.94
C VAL A 67 0.33 -7.64 -5.37
N LEU A 68 0.35 -6.34 -5.07
CA LEU A 68 1.47 -5.47 -5.43
C LEU A 68 2.73 -5.84 -4.65
N THR A 69 2.62 -6.06 -3.33
CA THR A 69 3.73 -6.48 -2.45
C THR A 69 4.34 -7.80 -2.92
N SER A 70 3.55 -8.77 -3.36
CA SER A 70 4.03 -10.02 -3.95
C SER A 70 4.88 -9.79 -5.20
N ALA A 71 4.43 -8.90 -6.10
CA ALA A 71 5.19 -8.54 -7.30
C ALA A 71 6.50 -7.80 -6.96
N LEU A 72 6.46 -6.89 -5.98
CA LEU A 72 7.63 -6.17 -5.48
C LEU A 72 8.64 -7.12 -4.82
N ARG A 73 8.17 -8.06 -4.00
CA ARG A 73 9.01 -9.08 -3.34
C ARG A 73 9.76 -9.93 -4.37
N THR A 74 9.08 -10.31 -5.46
CA THR A 74 9.71 -11.03 -6.57
C THR A 74 10.83 -10.21 -7.20
N ALA A 75 10.61 -8.93 -7.48
CA ALA A 75 11.61 -8.05 -8.07
C ALA A 75 12.81 -7.82 -7.14
N VAL A 76 12.55 -7.61 -5.84
CA VAL A 76 13.60 -7.45 -4.81
C VAL A 76 14.46 -8.71 -4.68
N ARG A 77 13.85 -9.89 -4.64
CA ARG A 77 14.59 -11.17 -4.60
C ARG A 77 15.47 -11.40 -5.82
N GLN A 78 15.01 -11.02 -6.99
CA GLN A 78 15.81 -11.10 -8.23
C GLN A 78 16.98 -10.12 -8.21
N ALA A 79 16.77 -8.91 -7.69
CA ALA A 79 17.81 -7.88 -7.58
C ALA A 79 18.90 -8.27 -6.57
N ASN A 80 18.56 -8.84 -5.42
CA ASN A 80 19.51 -9.31 -4.40
C ASN A 80 20.56 -10.30 -4.94
N LYS A 81 20.21 -11.03 -5.98
CA LYS A 81 21.17 -11.95 -6.64
C LYS A 81 22.18 -11.26 -7.53
N ASN A 82 21.88 -10.02 -7.98
CA ASN A 82 22.62 -9.33 -9.05
C ASN A 82 23.12 -7.93 -8.68
N SER A 83 22.88 -7.39 -7.48
CA SER A 83 23.10 -5.98 -7.20
C SER A 83 23.93 -5.73 -5.96
N LEU A 84 25.17 -5.25 -6.18
CA LEU A 84 26.05 -4.67 -5.16
C LEU A 84 26.04 -3.13 -5.21
N MET A 85 24.96 -2.52 -5.70
CA MET A 85 24.92 -1.06 -5.85
C MET A 85 24.56 -0.39 -4.54
N PRO A 86 25.29 0.68 -4.12
CA PRO A 86 24.96 1.45 -2.94
C PRO A 86 23.53 1.99 -3.01
N ARG A 87 22.82 1.88 -1.90
CA ARG A 87 21.47 2.42 -1.75
C ARG A 87 21.47 3.95 -1.94
N LYS A 88 20.42 4.44 -2.58
CA LYS A 88 20.07 5.86 -2.67
C LYS A 88 18.67 6.10 -2.10
N PRO A 89 18.39 7.28 -1.53
CA PRO A 89 17.03 7.65 -1.14
C PRO A 89 16.05 7.48 -2.31
N ILE A 90 14.78 7.16 -1.99
CA ILE A 90 13.74 7.01 -3.01
C ILE A 90 13.49 8.35 -3.71
N GLN A 91 13.68 8.34 -5.02
CA GLN A 91 13.49 9.51 -5.88
C GLN A 91 12.69 9.10 -7.13
N PRO A 92 11.35 9.23 -7.09
CA PRO A 92 10.56 8.96 -8.29
C PRO A 92 10.90 9.98 -9.37
N GLY A 93 11.13 9.51 -10.61
CA GLY A 93 11.26 10.39 -11.76
C GLY A 93 9.97 11.19 -12.03
N TRP A 94 9.97 12.08 -13.04
CA TRP A 94 8.82 12.92 -13.37
C TRP A 94 7.51 12.12 -13.56
N PHE A 95 7.59 10.99 -14.27
CA PHE A 95 6.46 10.09 -14.46
C PHE A 95 6.01 9.46 -13.12
N GLY A 96 6.94 9.01 -12.28
CA GLY A 96 6.63 8.46 -10.96
C GLY A 96 5.93 9.48 -10.08
N ARG A 97 6.42 10.73 -10.02
CA ARG A 97 5.76 11.82 -9.29
C ARG A 97 4.35 12.10 -9.82
N TRP A 98 4.21 12.19 -11.14
CA TRP A 98 2.91 12.37 -11.76
C TRP A 98 1.95 11.23 -11.38
N PHE A 99 2.41 9.97 -11.41
CA PHE A 99 1.60 8.80 -11.12
C PHE A 99 1.19 8.76 -9.64
N VAL A 100 2.11 9.03 -8.70
CA VAL A 100 1.79 9.19 -7.28
C VAL A 100 0.71 10.25 -7.09
N ASN A 101 0.87 11.44 -7.70
CA ASN A 101 -0.11 12.51 -7.60
C ASN A 101 -1.49 12.17 -8.19
N GLN A 102 -1.58 11.23 -9.15
CA GLN A 102 -2.88 10.74 -9.64
C GLN A 102 -3.58 9.82 -8.63
N MET A 103 -2.80 9.21 -7.71
CA MET A 103 -3.33 8.33 -6.66
C MET A 103 -3.74 9.09 -5.39
N GLU A 104 -3.34 10.36 -5.22
CA GLU A 104 -3.63 11.16 -4.03
C GLU A 104 -5.11 11.52 -3.85
N ALA A 105 -5.47 11.79 -2.58
CA ALA A 105 -6.75 12.36 -2.17
C ALA A 105 -6.70 13.90 -2.17
N PRO A 106 -7.82 14.60 -2.49
CA PRO A 106 -9.04 14.08 -3.09
C PRO A 106 -8.84 13.69 -4.57
N PRO A 107 -9.56 12.67 -5.07
CA PRO A 107 -9.37 12.22 -6.45
C PRO A 107 -9.77 13.32 -7.46
N ARG A 108 -8.85 13.67 -8.33
CA ARG A 108 -9.10 14.67 -9.41
C ARG A 108 -10.02 14.12 -10.50
N ARG A 109 -10.03 12.80 -10.71
CA ARG A 109 -10.86 12.10 -11.70
C ARG A 109 -11.33 10.76 -11.15
N LYS A 110 -12.55 10.33 -11.51
CA LYS A 110 -13.01 8.97 -11.27
C LYS A 110 -12.19 8.02 -12.16
N MET A 111 -11.52 7.07 -11.56
CA MET A 111 -10.80 6.00 -12.27
C MET A 111 -11.65 4.73 -12.20
N LYS A 112 -11.69 3.98 -13.29
CA LYS A 112 -12.31 2.64 -13.27
C LYS A 112 -11.35 1.68 -12.58
N THR A 113 -11.84 0.98 -11.58
CA THR A 113 -11.09 -0.08 -10.91
C THR A 113 -10.94 -1.27 -11.87
N PRO A 114 -9.74 -1.84 -12.03
CA PRO A 114 -9.56 -3.10 -12.73
C PRO A 114 -10.46 -4.19 -12.12
N ARG A 115 -10.95 -5.13 -12.92
CA ARG A 115 -11.85 -6.20 -12.44
C ARG A 115 -11.27 -6.97 -11.25
N GLN A 116 -9.96 -7.20 -11.26
CA GLN A 116 -9.22 -7.88 -10.18
C GLN A 116 -9.19 -7.09 -8.85
N GLY A 117 -9.44 -5.79 -8.88
CA GLY A 117 -9.48 -4.93 -7.70
C GLY A 117 -10.89 -4.61 -7.22
N ILE A 118 -11.94 -5.20 -7.83
CA ILE A 118 -13.31 -5.01 -7.35
C ILE A 118 -13.49 -5.87 -6.10
N PRO A 119 -13.72 -5.26 -4.91
CA PRO A 119 -13.82 -6.02 -3.68
C PRO A 119 -15.10 -6.84 -3.62
N GLU A 120 -14.99 -8.01 -3.00
CA GLU A 120 -16.16 -8.81 -2.65
C GLU A 120 -17.08 -8.04 -1.69
N ALA A 121 -18.39 -8.23 -1.84
CA ALA A 121 -19.38 -7.68 -0.93
C ALA A 121 -19.56 -8.58 0.32
N HIS A 122 -19.96 -7.96 1.44
CA HIS A 122 -20.46 -8.67 2.62
C HIS A 122 -19.44 -9.49 3.44
N LYS A 123 -18.27 -8.89 3.76
CA LYS A 123 -17.39 -9.40 4.83
C LYS A 123 -17.62 -8.61 6.13
N SER A 124 -17.29 -9.21 7.26
CA SER A 124 -17.30 -8.48 8.54
C SER A 124 -16.22 -7.39 8.56
N GLY A 125 -16.48 -6.29 9.27
CA GLY A 125 -15.50 -5.21 9.39
C GLY A 125 -14.18 -5.66 9.99
N GLU A 126 -14.22 -6.63 10.92
CA GLU A 126 -13.03 -7.20 11.56
C GLU A 126 -12.19 -8.03 10.57
N GLU A 127 -12.82 -8.88 9.75
CA GLU A 127 -12.11 -9.67 8.73
C GLU A 127 -11.45 -8.78 7.69
N ILE A 128 -12.15 -7.74 7.24
CA ILE A 128 -11.63 -6.77 6.27
C ILE A 128 -10.43 -6.03 6.85
N LEU A 129 -10.55 -5.51 8.07
CA LEU A 129 -9.48 -4.78 8.74
C LEU A 129 -8.26 -5.68 8.97
N ARG A 130 -8.46 -6.92 9.42
CA ARG A 130 -7.39 -7.89 9.61
C ARG A 130 -6.64 -8.19 8.31
N ALA A 131 -7.36 -8.39 7.21
CA ALA A 131 -6.75 -8.64 5.90
C ALA A 131 -5.97 -7.42 5.39
N PHE A 132 -6.48 -6.21 5.59
CA PHE A 132 -5.79 -4.97 5.24
C PHE A 132 -4.48 -4.80 6.03
N ILE A 133 -4.52 -4.96 7.35
CA ILE A 133 -3.33 -4.86 8.20
C ILE A 133 -2.30 -5.95 7.85
N ALA A 134 -2.75 -7.18 7.59
CA ALA A 134 -1.85 -8.25 7.17
C ALA A 134 -1.12 -7.94 5.85
N ALA A 135 -1.76 -7.27 4.89
CA ALA A 135 -1.11 -6.82 3.66
C ALA A 135 -0.02 -5.76 3.95
N HIS A 136 -0.26 -4.86 4.90
CA HIS A 136 0.74 -3.89 5.36
C HIS A 136 1.90 -4.56 6.11
N ASP A 137 1.66 -5.60 6.91
CA ASP A 137 2.72 -6.35 7.59
C ASP A 137 3.65 -7.05 6.59
N GLU A 138 3.08 -7.59 5.52
CA GLU A 138 3.84 -8.13 4.38
C GLU A 138 4.71 -7.03 3.71
N LEU A 139 4.15 -5.83 3.56
CA LEU A 139 4.87 -4.69 2.98
C LEU A 139 5.98 -4.19 3.91
N ARG A 140 5.74 -4.11 5.23
CA ARG A 140 6.77 -3.80 6.24
C ARG A 140 7.92 -4.78 6.15
N SER A 141 7.62 -6.09 6.12
CA SER A 141 8.64 -7.14 5.94
C SER A 141 9.47 -6.93 4.67
N LEU A 142 8.82 -6.62 3.54
CA LEU A 142 9.50 -6.32 2.28
C LEU A 142 10.43 -5.11 2.40
N ILE A 143 9.99 -4.04 3.06
CA ILE A 143 10.79 -2.82 3.26
C ILE A 143 12.05 -3.14 4.07
N HIS A 144 11.92 -3.91 5.14
CA HIS A 144 13.06 -4.36 5.94
C HIS A 144 14.04 -5.22 5.13
N ASP A 145 13.54 -6.17 4.33
CA ASP A 145 14.35 -7.04 3.47
C ASP A 145 15.11 -6.25 2.38
N ALA A 146 14.55 -5.13 1.96
CA ALA A 146 15.07 -4.31 0.87
C ALA A 146 15.87 -3.07 1.35
N ARG A 147 16.11 -2.92 2.65
CA ARG A 147 16.67 -1.70 3.26
C ARG A 147 18.00 -1.24 2.68
N ASP A 148 18.84 -2.18 2.23
CA ASP A 148 20.18 -1.90 1.72
C ASP A 148 20.24 -1.77 0.19
N LEU A 149 19.09 -1.89 -0.49
CA LEU A 149 19.00 -1.89 -1.95
C LEU A 149 18.64 -0.51 -2.52
N ASP A 150 19.17 -0.17 -3.70
CA ASP A 150 18.73 1.01 -4.46
C ASP A 150 17.38 0.72 -5.13
N LEU A 151 16.28 1.04 -4.43
CA LEU A 151 14.91 0.80 -4.87
C LEU A 151 14.51 1.64 -6.10
N ASN A 152 15.29 2.66 -6.48
CA ASN A 152 15.05 3.43 -7.70
C ASN A 152 15.43 2.63 -8.96
N ARG A 153 16.33 1.67 -8.85
CA ARG A 153 16.84 0.86 -9.96
C ARG A 153 16.11 -0.46 -10.15
N ILE A 154 15.57 -1.02 -9.08
CA ILE A 154 14.80 -2.26 -9.14
C ILE A 154 13.46 -1.95 -9.79
N ARG A 155 13.23 -2.50 -10.98
CA ARG A 155 12.01 -2.29 -11.75
C ARG A 155 11.16 -3.55 -11.79
N PHE A 156 9.86 -3.38 -11.72
CA PHE A 156 8.89 -4.47 -11.85
C PHE A 156 7.78 -4.11 -12.84
N ARG A 157 7.02 -5.10 -13.25
CA ARG A 157 5.81 -4.92 -14.06
C ARG A 157 4.62 -4.81 -13.13
N ASN A 158 3.82 -3.75 -13.30
CA ASN A 158 2.59 -3.60 -12.52
C ASN A 158 1.61 -4.75 -12.81
N PRO A 159 1.12 -5.49 -11.80
CA PRO A 159 0.23 -6.63 -12.01
C PRO A 159 -1.14 -6.25 -12.55
N PHE A 160 -1.58 -5.01 -12.34
CA PHE A 160 -2.90 -4.51 -12.74
C PHE A 160 -2.88 -3.79 -14.09
N ILE A 161 -1.73 -3.20 -14.45
CA ILE A 161 -1.53 -2.46 -15.70
C ILE A 161 -0.32 -3.08 -16.41
N GLY A 162 -0.54 -4.18 -17.10
CA GLY A 162 0.50 -5.09 -17.57
C GLY A 162 1.62 -4.52 -18.44
N LEU A 163 1.45 -3.35 -19.08
CA LEU A 163 2.50 -2.65 -19.83
C LEU A 163 3.27 -1.64 -18.97
N LEU A 164 2.75 -1.28 -17.78
CA LEU A 164 3.35 -0.28 -16.92
C LEU A 164 4.51 -0.86 -16.12
N ARG A 165 5.68 -0.25 -16.25
CA ARG A 165 6.90 -0.59 -15.49
C ARG A 165 7.45 0.64 -14.81
N TYR A 166 7.69 0.54 -13.50
CA TYR A 166 8.32 1.60 -12.71
C TYR A 166 9.16 0.99 -11.57
N SER A 167 9.84 1.81 -10.80
CA SER A 167 10.74 1.34 -9.75
C SER A 167 9.97 0.88 -8.51
N VAL A 168 10.58 -0.03 -7.73
CA VAL A 168 10.07 -0.45 -6.43
C VAL A 168 9.89 0.75 -5.51
N GLY A 169 10.86 1.68 -5.47
CA GLY A 169 10.73 2.91 -4.67
C GLY A 169 9.50 3.75 -5.05
N THR A 170 9.23 3.91 -6.36
CA THR A 170 7.99 4.58 -6.80
C THR A 170 6.73 3.83 -6.37
N ALA A 171 6.77 2.48 -6.39
CA ALA A 171 5.62 1.68 -5.97
C ALA A 171 5.26 1.87 -4.50
N LEU A 172 6.24 1.93 -3.61
CA LEU A 172 6.01 2.20 -2.20
C LEU A 172 5.29 3.54 -1.98
N LEU A 173 5.66 4.58 -2.73
CA LEU A 173 4.98 5.87 -2.66
C LEU A 173 3.56 5.83 -3.27
N VAL A 174 3.36 5.01 -4.32
CA VAL A 174 2.05 4.80 -4.95
C VAL A 174 1.09 4.10 -3.99
N ILE A 175 1.55 3.10 -3.24
CA ILE A 175 0.75 2.40 -2.21
C ILE A 175 0.25 3.43 -1.20
N GLY A 176 1.12 4.19 -0.55
CA GLY A 176 0.71 5.18 0.45
C GLY A 176 -0.28 6.23 -0.09
N ALA A 177 -0.06 6.74 -1.31
CA ALA A 177 -1.00 7.66 -1.97
C ALA A 177 -2.38 7.01 -2.25
N HIS A 178 -2.37 5.73 -2.65
CA HIS A 178 -3.57 4.95 -2.92
C HIS A 178 -4.38 4.69 -1.64
N ASP A 179 -3.70 4.38 -0.54
CA ASP A 179 -4.31 4.18 0.77
C ASP A 179 -4.99 5.46 1.25
N ARG A 180 -4.28 6.60 1.21
CA ARG A 180 -4.86 7.89 1.56
C ARG A 180 -6.11 8.20 0.75
N ARG A 181 -6.11 7.88 -0.55
CA ARG A 181 -7.25 8.09 -1.44
C ARG A 181 -8.48 7.29 -0.99
N HIS A 182 -8.31 5.99 -0.74
CA HIS A 182 -9.44 5.12 -0.39
C HIS A 182 -9.89 5.30 1.07
N LEU A 183 -9.00 5.64 1.99
CA LEU A 183 -9.38 6.07 3.34
C LEU A 183 -10.17 7.39 3.31
N TRP A 184 -9.75 8.35 2.48
CA TRP A 184 -10.54 9.55 2.25
C TRP A 184 -11.94 9.20 1.69
N GLN A 185 -12.02 8.29 0.71
CA GLN A 185 -13.29 7.82 0.16
C GLN A 185 -14.16 7.18 1.24
N ALA A 186 -13.61 6.30 2.07
CA ALA A 186 -14.32 5.66 3.17
C ALA A 186 -14.85 6.70 4.20
N ARG A 187 -14.06 7.73 4.50
CA ARG A 187 -14.52 8.86 5.35
C ARG A 187 -15.71 9.61 4.71
N GLN A 188 -15.73 9.81 3.39
CA GLN A 188 -16.90 10.42 2.72
C GLN A 188 -18.15 9.54 2.84
N VAL A 189 -18.00 8.21 2.83
CA VAL A 189 -19.12 7.29 3.08
C VAL A 189 -19.65 7.46 4.51
N CYS A 190 -18.77 7.51 5.52
CA CYS A 190 -19.16 7.76 6.91
C CYS A 190 -19.91 9.09 7.10
N ILE A 191 -19.47 10.15 6.40
CA ILE A 191 -20.14 11.46 6.41
C ILE A 191 -21.53 11.37 5.77
N ALA A 192 -21.66 10.67 4.66
CA ALA A 192 -22.94 10.49 3.96
C ALA A 192 -23.95 9.68 4.78
N MET A 193 -23.46 8.76 5.62
CA MET A 193 -24.29 7.91 6.50
C MET A 193 -24.95 8.68 7.65
N LYS A 194 -24.36 9.82 8.03
CA LYS A 194 -24.85 10.68 9.12
C LYS A 194 -25.85 11.76 8.68
N ARG A 195 -26.12 11.86 7.37
CA ARG A 195 -27.06 12.81 6.76
C ARG A 195 -28.42 12.17 6.51
#